data_fbd1a48d38c424758fce481513e87a7f
#
_entry.id   fbd1a48d38c424758fce481513e87a7f
#
_cell.length_a   1.000
_cell.length_b   1.000
_cell.length_c   1.000
_cell.angle_alpha   90.00
_cell.angle_beta   90.00
_cell.angle_gamma   90.00
#
_symmetry.space_group_name_H-M   'P 1'
#
loop_
_entity.id
_entity.type
_entity.pdbx_description
1 polymer ?
#
loop_
_entity_poly.entity_id
_entity_poly.type
_entity_poly.pdbx_seq_one_letter_code
_entity_poly.pdbx_strand_id
1 'polypeptide(L)'
;SIGTGAFMNCPALQDIEFSCRITELPESVFAGCISLKSIDIPEGITQILDDAFAGCEQLERIAIPSSVTKIPESAFSNCTALNNIEYSGSRSQWNAISTDSGLQNVPVAPGSIDVTVTSDIRTVTAKVDGSSVPINDGKFIVTIGKTVELTVSDPQYRDRYTWAGGSGTVSADNTTYTFVAGQDDTAVTLTTVEHTNYDTGDFIISGLADYSYGDNIDIRIEPKDTSITDYIVRYVRNAGTSNEEEFNELPKDAGTY
;
A
#
# COMPACT_ATOMS: atom_id res chain seq x y z
N SER A 1 8.94 8.54 35.82
CA SER A 1 9.28 9.65 34.93
C SER A 1 10.77 9.91 34.97
N ILE A 2 11.34 10.29 33.87
CA ILE A 2 12.71 10.77 33.75
C ILE A 2 12.60 12.32 33.70
N GLY A 3 13.45 13.03 34.46
CA GLY A 3 13.41 14.50 34.48
C GLY A 3 14.43 15.13 33.54
N THR A 4 14.30 16.47 33.34
CA THR A 4 15.27 17.28 32.59
C THR A 4 16.70 17.02 33.08
N GLY A 5 17.63 16.79 32.18
CA GLY A 5 19.07 16.56 32.48
C GLY A 5 19.37 15.34 33.34
N ALA A 6 18.44 14.34 33.45
CA ALA A 6 18.59 13.23 34.38
C ALA A 6 19.91 12.45 34.23
N PHE A 7 20.47 12.38 33.02
CA PHE A 7 21.77 11.75 32.72
C PHE A 7 22.75 12.74 32.09
N MET A 8 22.50 14.04 32.28
CA MET A 8 23.36 15.06 31.70
C MET A 8 24.81 14.93 32.24
N ASN A 9 25.79 15.05 31.33
CA ASN A 9 27.21 14.94 31.65
C ASN A 9 27.58 13.62 32.34
N CYS A 10 27.02 12.50 31.88
CA CYS A 10 27.43 11.17 32.28
C CYS A 10 28.44 10.60 31.25
N PRO A 11 29.74 10.95 31.35
CA PRO A 11 30.75 10.60 30.33
C PRO A 11 31.06 9.12 30.21
N ALA A 12 30.70 8.33 31.22
CA ALA A 12 30.88 6.87 31.22
C ALA A 12 29.64 6.10 30.76
N LEU A 13 28.54 6.77 30.46
CA LEU A 13 27.31 6.12 29.96
C LEU A 13 27.54 5.62 28.52
N GLN A 14 27.52 4.31 28.35
CA GLN A 14 27.72 3.64 27.05
C GLN A 14 26.43 3.09 26.45
N ASP A 15 25.53 2.63 27.34
CA ASP A 15 24.30 1.92 26.98
C ASP A 15 23.19 2.31 27.94
N ILE A 16 21.93 2.28 27.45
CA ILE A 16 20.75 2.50 28.26
C ILE A 16 19.59 1.68 27.76
N GLU A 17 18.88 1.02 28.66
CA GLU A 17 17.65 0.34 28.42
C GLU A 17 16.49 1.05 29.14
N PHE A 18 15.43 1.30 28.41
CA PHE A 18 14.23 1.93 28.97
C PHE A 18 13.30 0.88 29.56
N SER A 19 13.24 0.80 30.89
CA SER A 19 12.33 -0.11 31.63
C SER A 19 11.00 0.51 32.03
N CYS A 20 10.78 1.79 31.78
CA CYS A 20 9.59 2.52 32.16
C CYS A 20 8.85 3.09 30.95
N ARG A 21 7.53 3.27 31.09
CA ARG A 21 6.74 3.97 30.09
C ARG A 21 6.95 5.47 30.24
N ILE A 22 7.64 6.07 29.31
CA ILE A 22 7.81 7.51 29.15
C ILE A 22 7.18 7.91 27.81
N THR A 23 6.67 9.12 27.70
CA THR A 23 6.02 9.64 26.50
C THR A 23 6.85 10.67 25.74
N GLU A 24 7.92 11.13 26.37
CA GLU A 24 8.87 12.09 25.80
C GLU A 24 10.28 11.85 26.37
N LEU A 25 11.29 12.23 25.59
CA LEU A 25 12.66 12.39 26.08
C LEU A 25 12.83 13.84 26.54
N PRO A 26 13.06 14.06 27.87
CA PRO A 26 13.15 15.41 28.41
C PRO A 26 14.32 16.20 27.86
N GLU A 27 14.24 17.53 28.04
CA GLU A 27 15.32 18.45 27.72
C GLU A 27 16.64 18.02 28.36
N SER A 28 17.73 18.03 27.58
CA SER A 28 19.10 17.74 28.00
C SER A 28 19.29 16.38 28.68
N VAL A 29 18.35 15.44 28.53
CA VAL A 29 18.34 14.19 29.31
C VAL A 29 19.64 13.39 29.20
N PHE A 30 20.29 13.36 28.02
CA PHE A 30 21.57 12.71 27.75
C PHE A 30 22.66 13.70 27.29
N ALA A 31 22.46 14.98 27.47
CA ALA A 31 23.41 15.98 27.01
C ALA A 31 24.82 15.73 27.63
N GLY A 32 25.85 15.70 26.77
CA GLY A 32 27.24 15.47 27.22
C GLY A 32 27.55 14.03 27.61
N CYS A 33 26.72 13.05 27.20
CA CYS A 33 27.04 11.61 27.34
C CYS A 33 28.02 11.19 26.23
N ILE A 34 29.28 11.59 26.35
CA ILE A 34 30.30 11.49 25.29
C ILE A 34 30.68 10.05 24.91
N SER A 35 30.41 9.06 25.76
CA SER A 35 30.68 7.63 25.46
C SER A 35 29.49 6.84 24.98
N LEU A 36 28.31 7.46 24.87
CA LEU A 36 27.09 6.81 24.36
C LEU A 36 27.24 6.56 22.85
N LYS A 37 27.21 5.30 22.41
CA LYS A 37 27.46 4.90 21.01
C LYS A 37 26.18 4.63 20.23
N SER A 38 25.20 4.05 20.90
CA SER A 38 23.92 3.76 20.29
C SER A 38 22.80 3.89 21.31
N ILE A 39 21.58 4.16 20.79
CA ILE A 39 20.40 4.19 21.64
C ILE A 39 19.17 3.77 20.82
N ASP A 40 18.32 2.94 21.43
CA ASP A 40 17.03 2.54 20.90
C ASP A 40 15.93 3.26 21.69
N ILE A 41 15.27 4.23 21.04
CA ILE A 41 14.14 4.96 21.63
C ILE A 41 12.91 4.05 21.59
N PRO A 42 12.26 3.79 22.76
CA PRO A 42 11.13 2.85 22.80
C PRO A 42 9.87 3.43 22.15
N GLU A 43 9.01 2.51 21.70
CA GLU A 43 7.67 2.87 21.22
C GLU A 43 6.86 3.61 22.29
N GLY A 44 6.04 4.58 21.85
CA GLY A 44 5.24 5.43 22.72
C GLY A 44 5.90 6.75 23.13
N ILE A 45 7.18 6.96 22.82
CA ILE A 45 7.79 8.29 22.85
C ILE A 45 7.25 9.08 21.66
N THR A 46 6.68 10.25 21.92
CA THR A 46 6.07 11.13 20.89
C THR A 46 6.92 12.34 20.57
N GLN A 47 7.82 12.73 21.46
CA GLN A 47 8.68 13.89 21.31
C GLN A 47 10.08 13.67 21.89
N ILE A 48 11.07 14.22 21.22
CA ILE A 48 12.41 14.43 21.72
C ILE A 48 12.51 15.93 21.98
N LEU A 49 12.90 16.35 23.18
CA LEU A 49 12.97 17.77 23.54
C LEU A 49 14.36 18.34 23.29
N ASP A 50 14.48 19.67 23.52
CA ASP A 50 15.69 20.42 23.22
C ASP A 50 16.94 19.83 23.91
N ASP A 51 18.05 19.81 23.19
CA ASP A 51 19.37 19.33 23.64
C ASP A 51 19.39 17.89 24.17
N ALA A 52 18.35 17.07 23.93
CA ALA A 52 18.25 15.74 24.54
C ALA A 52 19.51 14.88 24.39
N PHE A 53 20.21 14.98 23.27
CA PHE A 53 21.47 14.28 22.97
C PHE A 53 22.64 15.25 22.65
N ALA A 54 22.52 16.53 22.97
CA ALA A 54 23.55 17.51 22.62
C ALA A 54 24.92 17.10 23.19
N GLY A 55 25.94 17.10 22.33
CA GLY A 55 27.32 16.71 22.75
C GLY A 55 27.54 15.22 23.00
N CYS A 56 26.65 14.33 22.50
CA CYS A 56 26.90 12.89 22.45
C CYS A 56 27.89 12.60 21.32
N GLU A 57 29.16 12.94 21.50
CA GLU A 57 30.18 12.95 20.43
C GLU A 57 30.43 11.56 19.79
N GLN A 58 30.24 10.46 20.54
CA GLN A 58 30.43 9.10 20.04
C GLN A 58 29.13 8.40 19.62
N LEU A 59 27.99 9.10 19.61
CA LEU A 59 26.71 8.51 19.17
C LEU A 59 26.77 8.25 17.66
N GLU A 60 26.88 6.99 17.28
CA GLU A 60 26.98 6.54 15.88
C GLU A 60 25.62 6.16 15.29
N ARG A 61 24.74 5.55 16.14
CA ARG A 61 23.44 5.00 15.71
C ARG A 61 22.34 5.39 16.69
N ILE A 62 21.16 5.72 16.13
CA ILE A 62 19.94 5.90 16.90
C ILE A 62 18.76 5.21 16.20
N ALA A 63 17.95 4.44 16.95
CA ALA A 63 16.67 3.94 16.49
C ALA A 63 15.54 4.81 17.04
N ILE A 64 14.73 5.36 16.15
CA ILE A 64 13.63 6.29 16.44
C ILE A 64 12.30 5.65 16.02
N PRO A 65 11.33 5.49 16.94
CA PRO A 65 10.04 4.91 16.62
C PRO A 65 9.15 5.87 15.81
N SER A 66 8.21 5.33 15.05
CA SER A 66 7.24 6.10 14.25
C SER A 66 6.28 6.97 15.11
N SER A 67 6.20 6.69 16.40
CA SER A 67 5.44 7.51 17.35
C SER A 67 6.04 8.90 17.58
N VAL A 68 7.35 9.10 17.29
CA VAL A 68 8.01 10.41 17.42
C VAL A 68 7.54 11.33 16.30
N THR A 69 6.93 12.45 16.68
CA THR A 69 6.39 13.45 15.75
C THR A 69 7.13 14.79 15.79
N LYS A 70 8.06 14.96 16.74
CA LYS A 70 8.80 16.19 16.89
C LYS A 70 10.24 15.94 17.36
N ILE A 71 11.19 16.53 16.64
CA ILE A 71 12.62 16.55 16.97
C ILE A 71 13.12 17.99 16.74
N PRO A 72 13.51 18.73 17.77
CA PRO A 72 14.03 20.08 17.62
C PRO A 72 15.44 20.07 17.01
N GLU A 73 15.86 21.19 16.42
CA GLU A 73 17.17 21.36 15.79
C GLU A 73 18.34 21.10 16.78
N SER A 74 18.15 21.49 18.03
CA SER A 74 19.17 21.35 19.07
C SER A 74 19.36 19.91 19.59
N ALA A 75 18.38 19.03 19.37
CA ALA A 75 18.35 17.71 19.99
C ALA A 75 19.63 16.87 19.79
N PHE A 76 20.27 17.00 18.63
CA PHE A 76 21.51 16.26 18.26
C PHE A 76 22.68 17.19 17.97
N SER A 77 22.67 18.39 18.52
CA SER A 77 23.78 19.32 18.37
C SER A 77 25.10 18.71 18.85
N ASN A 78 26.16 18.79 18.04
CA ASN A 78 27.49 18.21 18.31
C ASN A 78 27.51 16.67 18.46
N CYS A 79 26.55 15.93 17.89
CA CYS A 79 26.63 14.49 17.72
C CYS A 79 27.49 14.17 16.48
N THR A 80 28.81 14.39 16.56
CA THR A 80 29.71 14.41 15.40
C THR A 80 29.94 13.04 14.76
N ALA A 81 29.71 11.94 15.50
CA ALA A 81 29.81 10.58 14.99
C ALA A 81 28.52 10.03 14.39
N LEU A 82 27.37 10.75 14.53
CA LEU A 82 26.06 10.22 14.11
C LEU A 82 26.00 10.07 12.59
N ASN A 83 25.91 8.83 12.16
CA ASN A 83 25.93 8.45 10.74
C ASN A 83 24.83 7.46 10.34
N ASN A 84 24.02 6.98 11.30
CA ASN A 84 22.94 6.03 11.04
C ASN A 84 21.72 6.35 11.90
N ILE A 85 20.59 6.64 11.22
CA ILE A 85 19.28 6.79 11.86
C ILE A 85 18.37 5.70 11.31
N GLU A 86 17.90 4.82 12.20
CA GLU A 86 16.89 3.82 11.90
C GLU A 86 15.53 4.38 12.35
N TYR A 87 14.65 4.67 11.41
CA TYR A 87 13.33 5.19 11.71
C TYR A 87 12.26 4.15 11.38
N SER A 88 11.40 3.77 12.34
CA SER A 88 10.41 2.71 12.12
C SER A 88 9.22 3.14 11.22
N GLY A 89 9.05 4.44 11.00
CA GLY A 89 8.03 4.98 10.08
C GLY A 89 8.49 5.05 8.63
N SER A 90 7.67 5.68 7.79
CA SER A 90 7.98 5.90 6.38
C SER A 90 8.89 7.11 6.15
N ARG A 91 9.47 7.20 4.95
CA ARG A 91 10.30 8.35 4.57
C ARG A 91 9.51 9.66 4.58
N SER A 92 8.24 9.64 4.17
CA SER A 92 7.40 10.84 4.18
C SER A 92 7.10 11.32 5.59
N GLN A 93 6.89 10.40 6.54
CA GLN A 93 6.76 10.73 7.96
C GLN A 93 8.05 11.34 8.51
N TRP A 94 9.21 10.74 8.19
CA TRP A 94 10.50 11.31 8.58
C TRP A 94 10.70 12.74 8.07
N ASN A 95 10.41 12.98 6.79
CA ASN A 95 10.54 14.31 6.19
C ASN A 95 9.63 15.35 6.86
N ALA A 96 8.48 14.94 7.38
CA ALA A 96 7.57 15.82 8.12
C ALA A 96 8.11 16.22 9.51
N ILE A 97 8.93 15.35 10.14
CA ILE A 97 9.50 15.59 11.47
C ILE A 97 10.78 16.42 11.40
N SER A 98 11.64 16.12 10.43
CA SER A 98 13.06 16.53 10.43
C SER A 98 13.33 17.83 9.69
N THR A 99 12.30 18.63 9.34
CA THR A 99 12.46 19.87 8.56
C THR A 99 13.40 20.89 9.18
N ASP A 100 13.55 20.89 10.49
CA ASP A 100 14.38 21.87 11.23
C ASP A 100 15.54 21.21 12.02
N SER A 101 15.70 19.89 11.96
CA SER A 101 16.76 19.20 12.72
C SER A 101 18.07 19.19 11.93
N GLY A 102 19.21 19.37 12.60
CA GLY A 102 20.56 19.22 12.04
C GLY A 102 20.88 17.83 11.46
N LEU A 103 19.85 16.99 11.33
CA LEU A 103 19.90 15.61 10.83
C LEU A 103 19.73 15.47 9.32
N GLN A 104 19.57 16.57 8.56
CA GLN A 104 19.31 16.55 7.12
C GLN A 104 20.38 15.80 6.30
N ASN A 105 21.60 15.72 6.80
CA ASN A 105 22.71 15.06 6.12
C ASN A 105 23.01 13.66 6.66
N VAL A 106 22.28 13.18 7.66
CA VAL A 106 22.48 11.85 8.23
C VAL A 106 21.63 10.86 7.44
N PRO A 107 22.20 9.75 6.94
CA PRO A 107 21.43 8.72 6.26
C PRO A 107 20.33 8.16 7.17
N VAL A 108 19.11 8.10 6.67
CA VAL A 108 17.96 7.53 7.37
C VAL A 108 17.48 6.29 6.62
N ALA A 109 17.43 5.18 7.34
CA ALA A 109 16.81 3.95 6.86
C ALA A 109 15.37 3.88 7.40
N PRO A 110 14.35 4.12 6.56
CA PRO A 110 12.96 3.96 6.98
C PRO A 110 12.64 2.48 7.18
N GLY A 111 11.88 2.16 8.21
CA GLY A 111 11.39 0.79 8.47
C GLY A 111 10.08 0.48 7.74
N SER A 112 9.45 1.49 7.17
CA SER A 112 8.16 1.40 6.50
C SER A 112 8.10 2.30 5.27
N ILE A 113 7.18 2.01 4.37
CA ILE A 113 6.86 2.82 3.19
C ILE A 113 5.41 3.29 3.24
N ASP A 114 5.11 4.41 2.59
CA ASP A 114 3.75 4.81 2.27
C ASP A 114 3.30 4.10 0.99
N VAL A 115 2.15 3.45 1.04
CA VAL A 115 1.48 2.92 -0.13
C VAL A 115 0.30 3.82 -0.45
N THR A 116 0.31 4.40 -1.66
CA THR A 116 -0.80 5.20 -2.18
C THR A 116 -1.55 4.38 -3.22
N VAL A 117 -2.85 4.23 -3.05
CA VAL A 117 -3.74 3.55 -3.98
C VAL A 117 -4.71 4.56 -4.58
N THR A 118 -4.68 4.66 -5.89
CA THR A 118 -5.64 5.47 -6.66
C THR A 118 -6.51 4.52 -7.48
N SER A 119 -7.81 4.68 -7.39
CA SER A 119 -8.77 3.94 -8.22
C SER A 119 -9.79 4.91 -8.79
N ASP A 120 -10.32 4.59 -9.96
CA ASP A 120 -11.32 5.41 -10.65
C ASP A 120 -12.73 5.18 -10.10
N ILE A 121 -13.35 4.05 -10.42
CA ILE A 121 -14.75 3.75 -10.08
C ILE A 121 -14.91 2.57 -9.12
N ARG A 122 -13.86 1.81 -8.84
CA ARG A 122 -13.92 0.63 -7.96
C ARG A 122 -13.20 0.88 -6.65
N THR A 123 -13.74 0.35 -5.57
CA THR A 123 -13.08 0.34 -4.27
C THR A 123 -12.03 -0.75 -4.22
N VAL A 124 -10.89 -0.44 -3.63
CA VAL A 124 -9.79 -1.38 -3.40
C VAL A 124 -9.69 -1.71 -1.92
N THR A 125 -9.49 -2.96 -1.60
CA THR A 125 -9.13 -3.43 -0.25
C THR A 125 -7.67 -3.83 -0.22
N ALA A 126 -7.06 -3.73 0.96
CA ALA A 126 -5.65 -4.09 1.14
C ALA A 126 -5.49 -5.14 2.25
N LYS A 127 -4.54 -6.05 2.03
CA LYS A 127 -4.01 -6.95 3.05
C LYS A 127 -2.50 -6.85 3.09
N VAL A 128 -1.94 -6.99 4.29
CA VAL A 128 -0.50 -7.10 4.52
C VAL A 128 -0.23 -8.42 5.23
N ASP A 129 0.58 -9.29 4.62
CA ASP A 129 0.83 -10.66 5.07
C ASP A 129 -0.49 -11.40 5.40
N GLY A 130 -1.52 -11.23 4.54
CA GLY A 130 -2.83 -11.85 4.70
C GLY A 130 -3.79 -11.16 5.68
N SER A 131 -3.34 -10.19 6.46
CA SER A 131 -4.17 -9.43 7.40
C SER A 131 -4.74 -8.17 6.77
N SER A 132 -6.06 -7.94 6.89
CA SER A 132 -6.71 -6.74 6.34
C SER A 132 -6.20 -5.48 7.02
N VAL A 133 -5.90 -4.45 6.20
CA VAL A 133 -5.50 -3.13 6.66
C VAL A 133 -6.42 -2.07 6.07
N PRO A 134 -6.75 -1.02 6.84
CA PRO A 134 -7.57 0.07 6.31
C PRO A 134 -6.78 0.93 5.34
N ILE A 135 -7.43 1.35 4.24
CA ILE A 135 -6.93 2.39 3.34
C ILE A 135 -7.62 3.70 3.75
N ASN A 136 -6.86 4.67 4.23
CA ASN A 136 -7.38 5.97 4.66
C ASN A 136 -6.96 7.04 3.64
N ASP A 137 -7.91 7.71 3.03
CA ASP A 137 -7.66 8.71 1.99
C ASP A 137 -6.74 8.18 0.86
N GLY A 138 -6.93 6.93 0.47
CA GLY A 138 -6.12 6.28 -0.55
C GLY A 138 -4.71 5.87 -0.08
N LYS A 139 -4.43 5.87 1.23
CA LYS A 139 -3.08 5.59 1.76
C LYS A 139 -3.10 4.63 2.94
N PHE A 140 -2.01 3.88 3.08
CA PHE A 140 -1.68 3.10 4.27
C PHE A 140 -0.16 2.88 4.38
N ILE A 141 0.30 2.53 5.55
CA ILE A 141 1.73 2.33 5.84
C ILE A 141 2.02 0.83 5.92
N VAL A 142 3.14 0.41 5.33
CA VAL A 142 3.58 -0.98 5.30
C VAL A 142 5.04 -1.08 5.71
N THR A 143 5.34 -2.00 6.63
CA THR A 143 6.72 -2.34 6.98
C THR A 143 7.45 -2.93 5.77
N ILE A 144 8.69 -2.52 5.54
CA ILE A 144 9.54 -3.03 4.47
C ILE A 144 9.69 -4.56 4.56
N GLY A 145 9.64 -5.22 3.41
CA GLY A 145 9.72 -6.68 3.30
C GLY A 145 8.40 -7.42 3.45
N LYS A 146 7.30 -6.73 3.83
CA LYS A 146 5.97 -7.34 3.92
C LYS A 146 5.30 -7.46 2.56
N THR A 147 4.50 -8.51 2.40
CA THR A 147 3.70 -8.72 1.19
C THR A 147 2.40 -7.95 1.27
N VAL A 148 2.13 -7.17 0.25
CA VAL A 148 0.89 -6.38 0.07
C VAL A 148 0.04 -7.03 -1.00
N GLU A 149 -1.23 -7.23 -0.71
CA GLU A 149 -2.25 -7.67 -1.64
C GLU A 149 -3.35 -6.61 -1.73
N LEU A 150 -3.53 -6.03 -2.91
CA LEU A 150 -4.61 -5.10 -3.24
C LEU A 150 -5.64 -5.83 -4.06
N THR A 151 -6.90 -5.79 -3.64
CA THR A 151 -7.99 -6.51 -4.32
C THR A 151 -9.14 -5.58 -4.62
N VAL A 152 -9.70 -5.68 -5.83
CA VAL A 152 -10.93 -4.98 -6.22
C VAL A 152 -12.07 -5.49 -5.35
N SER A 153 -12.74 -4.58 -4.62
CA SER A 153 -13.96 -4.92 -3.88
C SER A 153 -15.12 -5.04 -4.85
N ASP A 154 -15.87 -6.12 -4.76
CA ASP A 154 -17.03 -6.37 -5.63
C ASP A 154 -16.68 -6.25 -7.13
N PRO A 155 -15.78 -7.12 -7.65
CA PRO A 155 -15.43 -7.11 -9.06
C PRO A 155 -16.65 -7.48 -9.90
N GLN A 156 -16.97 -6.63 -10.87
CA GLN A 156 -18.09 -6.90 -11.77
C GLN A 156 -17.65 -7.84 -12.87
N TYR A 157 -18.52 -8.76 -13.20
CA TYR A 157 -18.32 -9.66 -14.33
C TYR A 157 -18.18 -8.86 -15.63
N ARG A 158 -17.08 -9.04 -16.36
CA ARG A 158 -16.70 -8.36 -17.61
C ARG A 158 -15.99 -7.02 -17.48
N ASP A 159 -15.91 -6.39 -16.32
CA ASP A 159 -15.04 -5.23 -16.17
C ASP A 159 -13.58 -5.67 -16.41
N ARG A 160 -12.82 -4.80 -17.05
CA ARG A 160 -11.37 -5.00 -17.21
C ARG A 160 -10.63 -4.15 -16.21
N TYR A 161 -9.76 -4.77 -15.46
CA TYR A 161 -8.93 -4.13 -14.44
C TYR A 161 -7.49 -4.04 -14.91
N THR A 162 -6.92 -2.85 -14.84
CA THR A 162 -5.51 -2.62 -15.16
C THR A 162 -4.83 -1.99 -13.96
N TRP A 163 -3.78 -2.64 -13.47
CA TRP A 163 -2.96 -2.16 -12.39
C TRP A 163 -1.67 -1.55 -12.94
N ALA A 164 -1.32 -0.35 -12.46
CA ALA A 164 -0.09 0.35 -12.83
C ALA A 164 0.62 0.86 -11.58
N GLY A 165 1.95 0.92 -11.65
CA GLY A 165 2.81 1.36 -10.55
C GLY A 165 3.35 0.19 -9.72
N GLY A 166 4.49 0.44 -9.05
CA GLY A 166 5.19 -0.60 -8.30
C GLY A 166 5.79 -1.71 -9.18
N SER A 167 6.27 -2.77 -8.53
CA SER A 167 6.89 -3.95 -9.16
C SER A 167 6.17 -5.24 -8.78
N GLY A 168 4.85 -5.22 -8.79
CA GLY A 168 4.02 -6.34 -8.36
C GLY A 168 3.61 -7.28 -9.50
N THR A 169 2.85 -8.28 -9.14
CA THR A 169 2.23 -9.27 -10.03
C THR A 169 0.71 -9.16 -9.96
N VAL A 170 0.05 -9.39 -11.08
CA VAL A 170 -1.40 -9.34 -11.23
C VAL A 170 -1.95 -10.77 -11.28
N SER A 171 -3.09 -11.04 -10.63
CA SER A 171 -3.80 -12.31 -10.75
C SER A 171 -4.31 -12.57 -12.17
N ALA A 172 -4.60 -13.82 -12.50
CA ALA A 172 -5.05 -14.21 -13.84
C ALA A 172 -6.37 -13.53 -14.28
N ASP A 173 -7.24 -13.18 -13.32
CA ASP A 173 -8.48 -12.44 -13.53
C ASP A 173 -8.34 -10.92 -13.40
N ASN A 174 -7.11 -10.43 -13.19
CA ASN A 174 -6.75 -9.03 -12.99
C ASN A 174 -7.42 -8.35 -11.77
N THR A 175 -8.08 -9.08 -10.89
CA THR A 175 -8.77 -8.49 -9.73
C THR A 175 -7.85 -8.21 -8.55
N THR A 176 -6.67 -8.81 -8.52
CA THR A 176 -5.71 -8.71 -7.42
C THR A 176 -4.32 -8.32 -7.92
N TYR A 177 -3.68 -7.39 -7.21
CA TYR A 177 -2.30 -6.96 -7.42
C TYR A 177 -1.48 -7.22 -6.16
N THR A 178 -0.37 -7.94 -6.30
CA THR A 178 0.48 -8.34 -5.18
C THR A 178 1.92 -7.86 -5.39
N PHE A 179 2.50 -7.25 -4.36
CA PHE A 179 3.90 -6.82 -4.36
C PHE A 179 4.53 -6.97 -2.96
N VAL A 180 5.86 -6.91 -2.89
CA VAL A 180 6.60 -6.84 -1.62
C VAL A 180 7.04 -5.40 -1.39
N ALA A 181 6.77 -4.87 -0.20
CA ALA A 181 7.15 -3.52 0.19
C ALA A 181 8.68 -3.35 0.13
N GLY A 182 9.14 -2.49 -0.77
CA GLY A 182 10.56 -2.17 -0.99
C GLY A 182 11.06 -1.06 -0.08
N GLN A 183 12.09 -0.33 -0.52
CA GLN A 183 12.71 0.76 0.23
C GLN A 183 12.05 2.12 -0.01
N ASP A 184 11.27 2.25 -1.09
CA ASP A 184 10.67 3.49 -1.52
C ASP A 184 9.15 3.44 -1.42
N ASP A 185 8.53 4.61 -1.19
CA ASP A 185 7.10 4.78 -1.22
C ASP A 185 6.53 4.31 -2.56
N THR A 186 5.41 3.62 -2.51
CA THR A 186 4.84 2.96 -3.68
C THR A 186 3.47 3.55 -4.00
N ALA A 187 3.29 3.98 -5.25
CA ALA A 187 2.00 4.39 -5.78
C ALA A 187 1.46 3.29 -6.71
N VAL A 188 0.23 2.88 -6.51
CA VAL A 188 -0.47 1.90 -7.33
C VAL A 188 -1.77 2.51 -7.81
N THR A 189 -2.01 2.43 -9.11
CA THR A 189 -3.23 2.92 -9.76
C THR A 189 -4.02 1.75 -10.33
N LEU A 190 -5.30 1.69 -9.99
CA LEU A 190 -6.28 0.82 -10.62
C LEU A 190 -7.09 1.63 -11.63
N THR A 191 -7.11 1.19 -12.87
CA THR A 191 -7.99 1.70 -13.91
C THR A 191 -8.99 0.62 -14.28
N THR A 192 -10.28 0.97 -14.28
CA THR A 192 -11.37 0.09 -14.62
C THR A 192 -11.98 0.51 -15.96
N VAL A 193 -12.07 -0.42 -16.88
CA VAL A 193 -12.89 -0.24 -18.10
C VAL A 193 -14.19 -0.99 -17.87
N GLU A 194 -15.26 -0.24 -17.61
CA GLU A 194 -16.60 -0.81 -17.48
C GLU A 194 -17.02 -1.43 -18.81
N HIS A 195 -17.53 -2.63 -18.72
CA HIS A 195 -18.09 -3.28 -19.88
C HIS A 195 -19.52 -2.73 -20.13
N THR A 196 -19.72 -2.10 -21.24
CA THR A 196 -21.05 -1.67 -21.66
C THR A 196 -21.87 -2.92 -21.98
N ASN A 197 -22.95 -3.15 -21.25
CA ASN A 197 -23.90 -4.20 -21.59
C ASN A 197 -24.65 -3.78 -22.83
N TYR A 198 -24.27 -4.31 -23.98
CA TYR A 198 -25.03 -4.16 -25.20
C TYR A 198 -26.22 -5.12 -25.16
N ASP A 199 -27.39 -4.65 -25.52
CA ASP A 199 -28.57 -5.52 -25.73
C ASP A 199 -28.59 -6.05 -27.16
N THR A 200 -29.53 -6.94 -27.45
CA THR A 200 -29.70 -7.48 -28.81
C THR A 200 -30.06 -6.40 -29.82
N GLY A 201 -30.53 -5.23 -29.36
CA GLY A 201 -30.84 -4.07 -30.19
C GLY A 201 -29.62 -3.38 -30.77
N ASP A 202 -28.44 -3.54 -30.15
CA ASP A 202 -27.17 -2.95 -30.58
C ASP A 202 -26.46 -3.75 -31.67
N PHE A 203 -26.96 -4.96 -31.98
CA PHE A 203 -26.37 -5.87 -32.94
C PHE A 203 -27.33 -6.21 -34.07
N ILE A 204 -26.75 -6.55 -35.22
CA ILE A 204 -27.45 -7.21 -36.33
C ILE A 204 -27.25 -8.71 -36.12
N ILE A 205 -28.32 -9.42 -35.85
CA ILE A 205 -28.32 -10.86 -35.72
C ILE A 205 -28.91 -11.47 -36.97
N SER A 206 -28.15 -12.27 -37.67
CA SER A 206 -28.57 -12.95 -38.90
C SER A 206 -28.34 -14.46 -38.81
N GLY A 207 -29.00 -15.22 -39.64
CA GLY A 207 -28.93 -16.69 -39.60
C GLY A 207 -29.88 -17.33 -38.58
N LEU A 208 -30.79 -16.54 -37.95
CA LEU A 208 -31.85 -17.09 -37.13
C LEU A 208 -32.88 -17.80 -37.99
N ALA A 209 -33.00 -19.09 -37.86
CA ALA A 209 -34.00 -19.91 -38.54
C ALA A 209 -34.43 -21.04 -37.56
N ASP A 210 -35.49 -21.75 -37.92
CA ASP A 210 -35.87 -22.95 -37.18
C ASP A 210 -34.88 -24.07 -37.52
N TYR A 211 -34.02 -24.42 -36.59
CA TYR A 211 -33.03 -25.49 -36.71
C TYR A 211 -33.52 -26.76 -36.04
N SER A 212 -33.19 -27.90 -36.63
CA SER A 212 -33.41 -29.20 -36.04
C SER A 212 -32.10 -29.74 -35.41
N TYR A 213 -32.25 -30.70 -34.50
CA TYR A 213 -31.10 -31.35 -33.89
C TYR A 213 -30.14 -31.93 -34.95
N GLY A 214 -28.88 -31.52 -34.89
CA GLY A 214 -27.83 -31.94 -35.83
C GLY A 214 -27.65 -30.99 -37.04
N ASP A 215 -28.45 -29.95 -37.20
CA ASP A 215 -28.25 -28.97 -38.23
C ASP A 215 -26.99 -28.13 -37.94
N ASN A 216 -26.36 -27.63 -38.98
CA ASN A 216 -25.26 -26.71 -38.88
C ASN A 216 -25.80 -25.29 -38.69
N ILE A 217 -25.66 -24.75 -37.50
CA ILE A 217 -26.15 -23.42 -37.13
C ILE A 217 -25.10 -22.37 -37.50
N ASP A 218 -25.44 -21.44 -38.42
CA ASP A 218 -24.58 -20.31 -38.82
C ASP A 218 -25.25 -18.98 -38.39
N ILE A 219 -25.13 -18.66 -37.11
CA ILE A 219 -25.59 -17.35 -36.59
C ILE A 219 -24.45 -16.37 -36.68
N ARG A 220 -24.69 -15.23 -37.33
CA ARG A 220 -23.75 -14.11 -37.39
C ARG A 220 -24.27 -12.96 -36.56
N ILE A 221 -23.39 -12.41 -35.74
CA ILE A 221 -23.66 -11.30 -34.84
C ILE A 221 -22.67 -10.20 -35.17
N GLU A 222 -23.17 -9.09 -35.65
CA GLU A 222 -22.40 -7.91 -36.04
C GLU A 222 -22.90 -6.69 -35.28
N PRO A 223 -22.03 -5.85 -34.69
CA PRO A 223 -22.45 -4.62 -34.04
C PRO A 223 -23.00 -3.63 -35.09
N LYS A 224 -24.06 -2.92 -34.77
CA LYS A 224 -24.60 -1.83 -35.61
C LYS A 224 -23.66 -0.64 -35.65
N ASP A 225 -22.98 -0.39 -34.55
CA ASP A 225 -21.92 0.61 -34.42
C ASP A 225 -20.55 -0.04 -34.60
N THR A 226 -19.87 0.31 -35.68
CA THR A 226 -18.56 -0.25 -36.03
C THR A 226 -17.45 0.17 -35.07
N SER A 227 -17.70 1.10 -34.13
CA SER A 227 -16.78 1.44 -33.05
C SER A 227 -16.73 0.36 -31.94
N ILE A 228 -17.74 -0.51 -31.90
CA ILE A 228 -17.79 -1.65 -31.00
C ILE A 228 -16.85 -2.74 -31.53
N THR A 229 -15.64 -2.83 -30.99
CA THR A 229 -14.61 -3.78 -31.44
C THR A 229 -14.40 -4.95 -30.49
N ASP A 230 -14.97 -4.87 -29.31
CA ASP A 230 -14.72 -5.82 -28.22
C ASP A 230 -16.03 -6.22 -27.53
N TYR A 231 -16.56 -7.35 -27.91
CA TYR A 231 -17.77 -7.90 -27.35
C TYR A 231 -17.67 -9.43 -27.23
N ILE A 232 -18.38 -9.98 -26.25
CA ILE A 232 -18.50 -11.43 -26.06
C ILE A 232 -19.95 -11.80 -26.24
N VAL A 233 -20.17 -12.77 -27.13
CA VAL A 233 -21.51 -13.35 -27.36
C VAL A 233 -21.69 -14.51 -26.38
N ARG A 234 -22.81 -14.50 -25.68
CA ARG A 234 -23.23 -15.61 -24.83
C ARG A 234 -24.57 -16.16 -25.33
N TYR A 235 -24.64 -17.45 -25.28
CA TYR A 235 -25.87 -18.18 -25.59
C TYR A 235 -26.46 -18.64 -24.27
N VAL A 236 -27.75 -18.35 -24.07
CA VAL A 236 -28.44 -18.72 -22.83
C VAL A 236 -29.62 -19.61 -23.18
N ARG A 237 -29.56 -20.87 -22.68
CA ARG A 237 -30.69 -21.79 -22.79
C ARG A 237 -31.72 -21.50 -21.71
N ASN A 238 -33.00 -21.54 -22.02
CA ASN A 238 -34.11 -21.32 -21.09
C ASN A 238 -34.01 -19.97 -20.36
N ALA A 239 -33.61 -18.91 -21.08
CA ALA A 239 -33.46 -17.58 -20.56
C ALA A 239 -34.66 -17.12 -19.70
N GLY A 240 -34.41 -16.59 -18.51
CA GLY A 240 -35.45 -16.14 -17.58
C GLY A 240 -36.16 -17.27 -16.80
N THR A 241 -35.64 -18.48 -16.82
CA THR A 241 -36.15 -19.61 -16.04
C THR A 241 -35.18 -20.04 -14.92
N SER A 242 -35.64 -20.87 -13.99
CA SER A 242 -34.76 -21.44 -12.93
C SER A 242 -33.72 -22.45 -13.45
N ASN A 243 -33.83 -22.85 -14.72
CA ASN A 243 -32.92 -23.79 -15.38
C ASN A 243 -32.13 -23.11 -16.50
N GLU A 244 -31.79 -21.84 -16.33
CA GLU A 244 -30.97 -21.08 -17.24
C GLU A 244 -29.54 -21.63 -17.29
N GLU A 245 -29.03 -21.88 -18.50
CA GLU A 245 -27.66 -22.37 -18.73
C GLU A 245 -26.97 -21.44 -19.74
N GLU A 246 -25.76 -20.99 -19.42
CA GLU A 246 -24.93 -20.16 -20.30
C GLU A 246 -23.88 -21.00 -21.03
N PHE A 247 -23.61 -20.64 -22.29
CA PHE A 247 -22.61 -21.31 -23.13
C PHE A 247 -21.72 -20.28 -23.83
N ASN A 248 -20.45 -20.56 -23.95
CA ASN A 248 -19.48 -19.76 -24.72
C ASN A 248 -19.51 -20.13 -26.22
N GLU A 249 -20.08 -21.27 -26.56
CA GLU A 249 -20.26 -21.78 -27.92
C GLU A 249 -21.71 -22.22 -28.08
N LEU A 250 -22.22 -22.19 -29.32
CA LEU A 250 -23.56 -22.70 -29.60
C LEU A 250 -23.70 -24.18 -29.20
N PRO A 251 -24.63 -24.52 -28.30
CA PRO A 251 -24.87 -25.91 -27.95
C PRO A 251 -25.38 -26.68 -29.18
N LYS A 252 -24.97 -27.95 -29.28
CA LYS A 252 -25.33 -28.82 -30.40
C LYS A 252 -26.62 -29.59 -30.18
N ASP A 253 -27.25 -29.47 -29.04
CA ASP A 253 -28.47 -30.16 -28.68
C ASP A 253 -29.70 -29.23 -28.83
N ALA A 254 -30.85 -29.82 -29.12
CA ALA A 254 -32.10 -29.09 -29.29
C ALA A 254 -32.51 -28.38 -27.98
N GLY A 255 -32.92 -27.11 -28.08
CA GLY A 255 -33.40 -26.29 -26.97
C GLY A 255 -33.85 -24.92 -27.45
N THR A 256 -34.41 -24.12 -26.55
CA THR A 256 -34.72 -22.69 -26.79
C THR A 256 -33.52 -21.88 -26.29
N TYR A 257 -32.96 -20.99 -27.13
CA TYR A 257 -31.85 -20.14 -26.84
C TYR A 257 -32.25 -18.68 -26.83
#